data_86b7987176036d9453ca8c580a477342
#
_entry.id   86b7987176036d9453ca8c580a477342
#
_cell.length_a   1.000
_cell.length_b   1.000
_cell.length_c   1.000
_cell.angle_alpha   90.00
_cell.angle_beta   90.00
_cell.angle_gamma   90.00
#
_symmetry.space_group_name_H-M   'P 1'
#
loop_
_entity.id
_entity.type
_entity.pdbx_description
1 polymer ?
#
loop_
_entity_poly.entity_id
_entity_poly.type
_entity_poly.pdbx_seq_one_letter_code
_entity_poly.pdbx_strand_id
1 'polypeptide(L)'
;NIEYDNIFCFDALSEIAKNFDTEWWIEGSTINLSRCEHGIAIPLGYGKGLKKLTRVANDTVPFFTRLYPLGSTRTIVQSDYGYKRLQLPGGVRYVEKNTYLGIVEQSEENFFSGIYPRRTGKVSTVRSTEATGEDGNKFTIYYFTDSSLDFDPNDYEIEGLVKNVVFQSGELNGRDFEVNFNSKTKEFEIVTQFPYENQQLPGGLLIPKPKDEYILYNIRMPKEYYPLAEQEYAEAVAKYMDKISIDTSVYKAPTDYVYLEENRIALKIGRRVLLENEIYFPAGAHESRITKISRKLNNPCEADIECTYAVDYGRISQIENNIVDIQAAYKEQLNKEVLAVLKSWDSID
;
A
#
# COMPACT_ATOMS: atom_id res chain seq x y z
N ASN A 1 -13.75 -5.43 -9.97
CA ASN A 1 -14.92 -6.25 -9.64
C ASN A 1 -14.60 -7.04 -8.39
N ILE A 2 -15.52 -7.04 -7.42
CA ILE A 2 -15.44 -7.89 -6.23
C ILE A 2 -16.46 -9.00 -6.48
N GLU A 3 -16.01 -10.24 -6.49
CA GLU A 3 -16.87 -11.41 -6.69
C GLU A 3 -16.94 -12.17 -5.36
N TYR A 4 -18.14 -12.56 -4.97
CA TYR A 4 -18.38 -13.32 -3.74
C TYR A 4 -18.96 -14.67 -4.09
N ASP A 5 -18.41 -15.72 -3.51
CA ASP A 5 -18.94 -17.05 -3.58
C ASP A 5 -19.15 -17.61 -2.16
N ASN A 6 -20.40 -17.96 -1.84
CA ASN A 6 -20.80 -18.62 -0.61
C ASN A 6 -20.36 -17.92 0.70
N ILE A 7 -20.54 -16.60 0.77
CA ILE A 7 -20.19 -15.74 1.92
C ILE A 7 -21.45 -15.21 2.61
N PHE A 8 -21.41 -14.97 3.91
CA PHE A 8 -22.49 -14.31 4.64
C PHE A 8 -22.59 -12.82 4.27
N CYS A 9 -23.80 -12.27 4.24
CA CYS A 9 -24.04 -10.87 3.91
C CYS A 9 -23.24 -9.90 4.80
N PHE A 10 -23.07 -10.22 6.08
CA PHE A 10 -22.28 -9.43 7.01
C PHE A 10 -20.81 -9.37 6.60
N ASP A 11 -20.24 -10.50 6.22
CA ASP A 11 -18.84 -10.59 5.82
C ASP A 11 -18.62 -9.89 4.48
N ALA A 12 -19.56 -10.03 3.53
CA ALA A 12 -19.53 -9.32 2.26
C ALA A 12 -19.53 -7.79 2.46
N LEU A 13 -20.38 -7.27 3.34
CA LEU A 13 -20.42 -5.84 3.65
C LEU A 13 -19.11 -5.36 4.31
N SER A 14 -18.56 -6.17 5.20
CA SER A 14 -17.29 -5.87 5.88
C SER A 14 -16.12 -5.84 4.88
N GLU A 15 -16.10 -6.78 3.93
CA GLU A 15 -15.08 -6.83 2.89
C GLU A 15 -15.20 -5.65 1.91
N ILE A 16 -16.43 -5.28 1.51
CA ILE A 16 -16.66 -4.07 0.73
C ILE A 16 -16.13 -2.84 1.47
N ALA A 17 -16.49 -2.68 2.73
CA ALA A 17 -16.06 -1.55 3.55
C ALA A 17 -14.53 -1.46 3.63
N LYS A 18 -13.86 -2.60 3.81
CA LYS A 18 -12.40 -2.72 3.83
C LYS A 18 -11.77 -2.31 2.50
N ASN A 19 -12.28 -2.81 1.37
CA ASN A 19 -11.75 -2.48 0.04
C ASN A 19 -11.86 -0.99 -0.30
N PHE A 20 -12.86 -0.30 0.27
CA PHE A 20 -13.05 1.14 0.13
C PHE A 20 -12.45 1.97 1.28
N ASP A 21 -11.70 1.34 2.20
CA ASP A 21 -11.09 1.99 3.38
C ASP A 21 -12.12 2.79 4.20
N THR A 22 -13.29 2.19 4.43
CA THR A 22 -14.44 2.82 5.11
C THR A 22 -15.13 1.84 6.06
N GLU A 23 -16.28 2.22 6.58
CA GLU A 23 -17.12 1.40 7.46
C GLU A 23 -18.48 1.16 6.83
N TRP A 24 -19.20 0.20 7.35
CA TRP A 24 -20.62 0.07 7.07
C TRP A 24 -21.45 0.09 8.37
N TRP A 25 -22.64 0.65 8.30
CA TRP A 25 -23.53 0.77 9.43
C TRP A 25 -24.98 0.84 8.99
N ILE A 26 -25.90 0.56 9.92
CA ILE A 26 -27.34 0.48 9.64
C ILE A 26 -28.05 1.60 10.37
N GLU A 27 -28.91 2.33 9.66
CA GLU A 27 -29.84 3.28 10.22
C GLU A 27 -31.28 2.94 9.76
N GLY A 28 -32.10 2.47 10.69
CA GLY A 28 -33.42 1.96 10.35
C GLY A 28 -33.33 0.73 9.43
N SER A 29 -33.79 0.89 8.18
CA SER A 29 -33.71 -0.13 7.13
C SER A 29 -32.64 0.16 6.07
N THR A 30 -31.82 1.19 6.27
CA THR A 30 -30.80 1.62 5.31
C THR A 30 -29.43 1.14 5.73
N ILE A 31 -28.71 0.50 4.80
CA ILE A 31 -27.30 0.16 4.95
C ILE A 31 -26.50 1.32 4.36
N ASN A 32 -25.64 1.91 5.18
CA ASN A 32 -24.73 2.98 4.78
C ASN A 32 -23.31 2.40 4.63
N LEU A 33 -22.62 2.75 3.56
CA LEU A 33 -21.21 2.46 3.33
C LEU A 33 -20.43 3.78 3.43
N SER A 34 -20.08 4.16 4.62
CA SER A 34 -19.36 5.40 4.93
C SER A 34 -18.92 5.36 6.39
N ARG A 35 -18.00 6.24 6.76
CA ARG A 35 -17.65 6.40 8.17
C ARG A 35 -18.89 6.83 8.98
N CYS A 36 -19.20 6.08 10.05
CA CYS A 36 -20.28 6.40 10.96
C CYS A 36 -19.91 7.60 11.84
N GLU A 37 -20.06 8.80 11.28
CA GLU A 37 -19.65 10.04 11.92
C GLU A 37 -20.59 11.19 11.52
N HIS A 38 -21.14 11.87 12.51
CA HIS A 38 -22.12 12.95 12.25
C HIS A 38 -22.12 14.05 13.30
N GLY A 39 -22.64 15.22 12.91
CA GLY A 39 -22.88 16.38 13.75
C GLY A 39 -21.60 17.16 14.11
N ILE A 40 -21.78 18.30 14.77
CA ILE A 40 -20.70 19.13 15.31
C ILE A 40 -20.15 18.45 16.57
N ALA A 41 -18.83 18.43 16.75
CA ALA A 41 -18.20 17.83 17.93
C ALA A 41 -18.74 18.45 19.23
N ILE A 42 -19.17 17.60 20.13
CA ILE A 42 -19.68 18.02 21.47
C ILE A 42 -18.50 18.00 22.44
N PRO A 43 -18.15 19.10 23.12
CA PRO A 43 -17.13 19.10 24.14
C PRO A 43 -17.58 18.28 25.35
N LEU A 44 -16.78 17.26 25.69
CA LEU A 44 -16.98 16.37 26.81
C LEU A 44 -15.71 16.24 27.63
N GLY A 45 -15.76 16.51 28.91
CA GLY A 45 -14.62 16.39 29.83
C GLY A 45 -15.04 16.09 31.25
N TYR A 46 -14.08 15.98 32.15
CA TYR A 46 -14.37 15.83 33.58
C TYR A 46 -15.17 17.04 34.11
N GLY A 47 -16.32 16.76 34.73
CA GLY A 47 -17.27 17.80 35.14
C GLY A 47 -18.02 18.50 34.03
N LYS A 48 -17.80 18.08 32.77
CA LYS A 48 -18.50 18.52 31.57
C LYS A 48 -19.08 17.32 30.83
N GLY A 49 -20.01 16.63 31.43
CA GLY A 49 -20.71 15.47 30.88
C GLY A 49 -19.97 14.14 31.06
N LEU A 50 -18.76 14.13 31.59
CA LEU A 50 -18.02 12.91 31.92
C LEU A 50 -17.66 12.89 33.40
N LYS A 51 -17.87 11.73 34.05
CA LYS A 51 -17.42 11.45 35.42
C LYS A 51 -15.95 11.06 35.49
N LYS A 52 -15.45 10.45 34.40
CA LYS A 52 -14.07 9.99 34.26
C LYS A 52 -13.77 9.80 32.77
N LEU A 53 -12.52 9.96 32.37
CA LEU A 53 -12.00 9.53 31.07
C LEU A 53 -10.87 8.53 31.29
N THR A 54 -10.94 7.38 30.63
CA THR A 54 -9.91 6.34 30.69
C THR A 54 -9.47 5.99 29.29
N ARG A 55 -8.18 6.08 29.00
CA ARG A 55 -7.58 5.64 27.74
C ARG A 55 -7.22 4.17 27.84
N VAL A 56 -7.62 3.38 26.87
CA VAL A 56 -7.32 1.95 26.76
C VAL A 56 -6.64 1.74 25.40
N ALA A 57 -5.48 1.08 25.38
CA ALA A 57 -4.84 0.71 24.14
C ALA A 57 -5.76 -0.22 23.34
N ASN A 58 -5.77 -0.07 22.03
CA ASN A 58 -6.48 -0.97 21.13
C ASN A 58 -5.48 -1.96 20.55
N ASP A 59 -5.42 -3.14 21.13
CA ASP A 59 -4.47 -4.19 20.73
C ASP A 59 -4.87 -4.82 19.36
N THR A 60 -6.06 -4.52 18.85
CA THR A 60 -6.55 -5.07 17.58
C THR A 60 -6.20 -4.19 16.37
N VAL A 61 -5.94 -2.91 16.60
CA VAL A 61 -5.52 -1.97 15.55
C VAL A 61 -4.20 -1.34 16.00
N PRO A 62 -3.07 -1.88 15.54
CA PRO A 62 -1.77 -1.34 15.90
C PRO A 62 -1.61 0.08 15.38
N PHE A 63 -0.96 0.93 16.16
CA PHE A 63 -0.54 2.25 15.72
C PHE A 63 0.95 2.43 16.01
N PHE A 64 1.60 3.22 15.19
CA PHE A 64 3.03 3.50 15.34
C PHE A 64 3.25 5.01 15.23
N THR A 65 4.14 5.52 16.06
CA THR A 65 4.50 6.95 16.09
C THR A 65 5.89 7.21 15.56
N ARG A 66 6.71 6.14 15.40
CA ARG A 66 8.01 6.19 14.74
C ARG A 66 8.17 5.02 13.81
N LEU A 67 8.37 5.31 12.53
CA LEU A 67 8.56 4.33 11.46
C LEU A 67 10.01 4.34 10.98
N TYR A 68 10.62 3.16 10.92
CA TYR A 68 11.88 2.90 10.22
C TYR A 68 11.54 2.27 8.86
N PRO A 69 11.35 3.06 7.83
CA PRO A 69 11.02 2.51 6.52
C PRO A 69 12.28 1.93 5.90
N LEU A 70 12.17 0.74 5.31
CA LEU A 70 13.25 0.08 4.59
C LEU A 70 12.95 0.13 3.11
N GLY A 71 13.73 0.92 2.38
CA GLY A 71 13.57 1.09 0.93
C GLY A 71 13.95 -0.16 0.15
N SER A 72 13.53 -0.21 -1.11
CA SER A 72 13.83 -1.30 -2.04
C SER A 72 15.32 -1.48 -2.29
N THR A 73 15.72 -2.71 -2.59
CA THR A 73 17.06 -3.06 -3.09
C THR A 73 17.10 -3.19 -4.63
N ARG A 74 15.95 -3.08 -5.30
CA ARG A 74 15.84 -3.31 -6.74
C ARG A 74 16.55 -2.21 -7.53
N THR A 75 17.30 -2.60 -8.54
CA THR A 75 18.11 -1.71 -9.42
C THR A 75 19.13 -0.83 -8.69
N ILE A 76 19.42 -1.12 -7.41
CA ILE A 76 20.38 -0.37 -6.61
C ILE A 76 21.71 -1.08 -6.59
N VAL A 77 22.73 -0.43 -7.11
CA VAL A 77 24.12 -0.88 -7.05
C VAL A 77 24.84 -0.05 -6.00
N GLN A 78 25.33 -0.70 -4.94
CA GLN A 78 25.91 -0.01 -3.78
C GLN A 78 27.12 0.86 -4.16
N SER A 79 27.95 0.46 -5.15
CA SER A 79 29.09 1.25 -5.62
C SER A 79 28.68 2.59 -6.22
N ASP A 80 27.50 2.65 -6.83
CA ASP A 80 27.02 3.82 -7.56
C ASP A 80 26.18 4.75 -6.67
N TYR A 81 25.36 4.16 -5.80
CA TYR A 81 24.43 4.89 -4.93
C TYR A 81 25.01 5.15 -3.52
N GLY A 82 25.94 4.31 -3.06
CA GLY A 82 26.53 4.39 -1.71
C GLY A 82 25.82 3.55 -0.65
N TYR A 83 24.58 3.13 -0.89
CA TYR A 83 23.76 2.33 0.00
C TYR A 83 23.22 1.08 -0.68
N LYS A 84 22.92 0.04 0.11
CA LYS A 84 22.31 -1.21 -0.40
C LYS A 84 20.81 -1.08 -0.69
N ARG A 85 20.16 -0.07 -0.13
CA ARG A 85 18.72 0.18 -0.21
C ARG A 85 18.46 1.64 -0.53
N LEU A 86 17.33 1.90 -1.19
CA LEU A 86 16.83 3.25 -1.39
C LEU A 86 16.69 3.96 -0.04
N GLN A 87 17.20 5.19 0.05
CA GLN A 87 17.17 5.99 1.26
C GLN A 87 16.10 7.07 1.16
N LEU A 88 15.64 7.56 2.31
CA LEU A 88 14.88 8.80 2.35
C LEU A 88 15.79 9.99 2.00
N PRO A 89 15.26 11.04 1.38
CA PRO A 89 16.01 12.27 1.09
C PRO A 89 16.75 12.78 2.33
N GLY A 90 18.01 13.16 2.16
CA GLY A 90 18.85 13.66 3.24
C GLY A 90 19.35 12.59 4.21
N GLY A 91 19.17 11.30 3.91
CA GLY A 91 19.66 10.18 4.74
C GLY A 91 18.91 10.01 6.06
N VAL A 92 17.67 10.48 6.12
CA VAL A 92 16.79 10.32 7.30
C VAL A 92 16.51 8.82 7.51
N ARG A 93 16.69 8.35 8.74
CA ARG A 93 16.54 6.91 9.06
C ARG A 93 15.14 6.52 9.51
N TYR A 94 14.39 7.45 10.08
CA TYR A 94 13.04 7.22 10.57
C TYR A 94 12.19 8.47 10.40
N VAL A 95 10.88 8.28 10.40
CA VAL A 95 9.87 9.35 10.35
C VAL A 95 9.01 9.25 11.61
N GLU A 96 8.70 10.39 12.22
CA GLU A 96 7.87 10.47 13.42
C GLU A 96 6.60 11.29 13.17
N LYS A 97 5.51 10.85 13.79
CA LYS A 97 4.25 11.59 13.81
C LYS A 97 3.48 11.24 15.08
N ASN A 98 2.78 12.23 15.65
CA ASN A 98 1.92 12.07 16.84
C ASN A 98 2.66 11.47 18.06
N THR A 99 3.93 11.82 18.27
CA THR A 99 4.78 11.31 19.37
C THR A 99 4.26 11.62 20.77
N TYR A 100 3.29 12.52 20.89
CA TYR A 100 2.59 12.79 22.15
C TYR A 100 1.79 11.57 22.67
N LEU A 101 1.48 10.62 21.79
CA LEU A 101 0.84 9.34 22.16
C LEU A 101 1.82 8.33 22.78
N GLY A 102 3.09 8.68 22.85
CA GLY A 102 4.21 7.81 23.20
C GLY A 102 5.01 7.42 21.97
N ILE A 103 6.23 6.93 22.17
CA ILE A 103 7.06 6.44 21.07
C ILE A 103 6.81 4.95 20.92
N VAL A 104 6.13 4.58 19.83
CA VAL A 104 5.92 3.20 19.40
C VAL A 104 6.59 3.03 18.06
N GLU A 105 7.58 2.15 18.00
CA GLU A 105 8.46 1.98 16.84
C GLU A 105 8.05 0.80 15.98
N GLN A 106 8.16 0.96 14.65
CA GLN A 106 7.94 -0.09 13.66
C GLN A 106 8.97 0.00 12.56
N SER A 107 9.44 -1.15 12.08
CA SER A 107 10.19 -1.28 10.83
C SER A 107 9.28 -1.85 9.76
N GLU A 108 9.30 -1.25 8.55
CA GLU A 108 8.48 -1.70 7.43
C GLU A 108 9.33 -1.82 6.17
N GLU A 109 9.35 -3.00 5.60
CA GLU A 109 10.11 -3.32 4.39
C GLU A 109 9.21 -3.56 3.17
N ASN A 110 8.19 -4.40 3.33
CA ASN A 110 7.44 -4.94 2.20
C ASN A 110 6.61 -3.87 1.48
N PHE A 111 6.04 -2.93 2.24
CA PHE A 111 5.18 -1.89 1.70
C PHE A 111 5.89 -1.00 0.68
N PHE A 112 7.20 -0.79 0.85
CA PHE A 112 8.01 0.11 0.01
C PHE A 112 8.84 -0.62 -1.05
N SER A 113 8.77 -1.94 -1.13
CA SER A 113 9.58 -2.76 -2.04
C SER A 113 9.32 -2.47 -3.53
N GLY A 114 8.15 -1.96 -3.87
CA GLY A 114 7.76 -1.57 -5.22
C GLY A 114 8.29 -0.22 -5.68
N ILE A 115 8.93 0.57 -4.78
CA ILE A 115 9.48 1.89 -5.10
C ILE A 115 11.00 1.76 -5.26
N TYR A 116 11.48 1.96 -6.46
CA TYR A 116 12.89 1.83 -6.82
C TYR A 116 13.24 2.75 -7.99
N PRO A 117 14.50 3.10 -8.18
CA PRO A 117 14.92 3.87 -9.34
C PRO A 117 14.52 3.14 -10.62
N ARG A 118 13.66 3.74 -11.41
CA ARG A 118 13.15 3.18 -12.66
C ARG A 118 12.86 4.29 -13.65
N ARG A 119 12.88 3.92 -14.92
CA ARG A 119 12.39 4.78 -15.99
C ARG A 119 11.08 4.23 -16.54
N THR A 120 10.06 5.06 -16.52
CA THR A 120 8.84 4.81 -17.29
C THR A 120 9.01 5.43 -18.67
N GLY A 121 9.15 4.58 -19.67
CA GLY A 121 9.30 4.98 -21.07
C GLY A 121 7.97 4.92 -21.80
N LYS A 122 7.98 5.47 -23.02
CA LYS A 122 6.81 5.42 -23.91
C LYS A 122 7.22 4.99 -25.30
N VAL A 123 6.55 3.98 -25.82
CA VAL A 123 6.76 3.49 -27.18
C VAL A 123 6.46 4.59 -28.19
N SER A 124 7.45 4.94 -29.01
CA SER A 124 7.29 5.94 -30.07
C SER A 124 6.91 5.30 -31.40
N THR A 125 7.66 4.32 -31.83
CA THR A 125 7.39 3.57 -33.07
C THR A 125 7.54 2.08 -32.85
N VAL A 126 6.86 1.29 -33.66
CA VAL A 126 6.95 -0.18 -33.65
C VAL A 126 7.19 -0.66 -35.07
N ARG A 127 8.06 -1.64 -35.22
CA ARG A 127 8.22 -2.41 -36.46
C ARG A 127 8.35 -3.89 -36.15
N SER A 128 8.16 -4.73 -37.16
CA SER A 128 8.36 -6.17 -37.04
C SER A 128 9.12 -6.74 -38.22
N THR A 129 9.80 -7.85 -38.00
CA THR A 129 10.48 -8.62 -39.05
C THR A 129 10.15 -10.10 -38.87
N GLU A 130 10.02 -10.82 -40.01
CA GLU A 130 9.92 -12.29 -39.98
C GLU A 130 11.33 -12.89 -39.78
N ALA A 131 11.42 -13.89 -38.94
CA ALA A 131 12.59 -14.70 -38.72
C ALA A 131 12.22 -16.19 -38.86
N THR A 132 13.21 -17.02 -39.09
CA THR A 132 13.03 -18.47 -39.16
C THR A 132 13.93 -19.11 -38.09
N GLY A 133 13.32 -19.90 -37.20
CA GLY A 133 14.04 -20.64 -36.16
C GLY A 133 14.90 -21.78 -36.73
N GLU A 134 15.71 -22.36 -35.87
CA GLU A 134 16.55 -23.51 -36.23
C GLU A 134 15.70 -24.74 -36.63
N ASP A 135 14.49 -24.82 -36.12
CA ASP A 135 13.49 -25.86 -36.43
C ASP A 135 12.75 -25.60 -37.76
N GLY A 136 13.07 -24.51 -38.47
CA GLY A 136 12.41 -24.09 -39.72
C GLY A 136 11.08 -23.37 -39.55
N ASN A 137 10.61 -23.20 -38.33
CA ASN A 137 9.38 -22.48 -38.05
C ASN A 137 9.57 -20.97 -38.17
N LYS A 138 8.62 -20.31 -38.82
CA LYS A 138 8.61 -18.83 -38.94
C LYS A 138 8.00 -18.19 -37.72
N PHE A 139 8.60 -17.11 -37.25
CA PHE A 139 8.08 -16.28 -36.18
C PHE A 139 8.36 -14.80 -36.46
N THR A 140 7.70 -13.92 -35.71
CA THR A 140 7.82 -12.46 -35.89
C THR A 140 8.56 -11.86 -34.71
N ILE A 141 9.61 -11.13 -34.99
CA ILE A 141 10.35 -10.34 -33.99
C ILE A 141 9.79 -8.91 -34.01
N TYR A 142 9.46 -8.39 -32.84
CA TYR A 142 8.96 -7.02 -32.70
C TYR A 142 10.04 -6.12 -32.13
N TYR A 143 10.12 -4.93 -32.70
CA TYR A 143 11.03 -3.86 -32.30
C TYR A 143 10.25 -2.62 -31.96
N PHE A 144 10.71 -1.87 -30.97
CA PHE A 144 10.14 -0.55 -30.68
C PHE A 144 11.24 0.46 -30.37
N THR A 145 10.93 1.73 -30.58
CA THR A 145 11.77 2.85 -30.20
C THR A 145 11.09 3.69 -29.12
N ASP A 146 11.91 4.40 -28.34
CA ASP A 146 11.45 5.44 -27.42
C ASP A 146 12.27 6.71 -27.69
N SER A 147 11.65 7.70 -28.30
CA SER A 147 12.30 8.97 -28.63
C SER A 147 12.63 9.82 -27.40
N SER A 148 12.08 9.51 -26.26
CA SER A 148 12.35 10.18 -24.98
C SER A 148 13.46 9.51 -24.17
N LEU A 149 14.06 8.40 -24.68
CA LEU A 149 15.16 7.73 -24.02
C LEU A 149 16.42 8.59 -24.07
N ASP A 150 16.90 8.99 -22.90
CA ASP A 150 17.96 9.98 -22.68
C ASP A 150 19.34 9.36 -22.38
N PHE A 151 19.42 8.04 -22.28
CA PHE A 151 20.67 7.29 -22.06
C PHE A 151 20.73 6.02 -22.91
N ASP A 152 21.90 5.39 -22.98
CA ASP A 152 22.08 4.09 -23.63
C ASP A 152 21.95 2.97 -22.59
N PRO A 153 20.92 2.09 -22.66
CA PRO A 153 20.76 0.98 -21.73
C PRO A 153 21.92 -0.01 -21.67
N ASN A 154 22.75 -0.09 -22.72
CA ASN A 154 23.92 -0.97 -22.75
C ASN A 154 25.05 -0.48 -21.84
N ASP A 155 25.12 0.84 -21.55
CA ASP A 155 26.10 1.39 -20.61
C ASP A 155 25.76 1.09 -19.14
N TYR A 156 24.53 0.62 -18.89
CA TYR A 156 23.97 0.42 -17.56
C TYR A 156 23.64 -1.05 -17.28
N GLU A 157 24.23 -1.99 -17.96
CA GLU A 157 24.03 -3.42 -17.72
C GLU A 157 24.51 -3.84 -16.34
N ILE A 158 23.80 -4.79 -15.75
CA ILE A 158 24.18 -5.47 -14.51
C ILE A 158 24.67 -6.86 -14.92
N GLU A 159 25.90 -7.20 -14.53
CA GLU A 159 26.49 -8.50 -14.84
C GLU A 159 25.59 -9.65 -14.37
N GLY A 160 25.31 -10.58 -15.27
CA GLY A 160 24.47 -11.74 -15.03
C GLY A 160 22.95 -11.47 -15.06
N LEU A 161 22.51 -10.28 -15.41
CA LEU A 161 21.09 -9.97 -15.61
C LEU A 161 20.82 -9.54 -17.07
N VAL A 162 19.69 -9.97 -17.60
CA VAL A 162 19.21 -9.57 -18.94
C VAL A 162 18.28 -8.38 -18.77
N LYS A 163 18.39 -7.41 -19.68
CA LYS A 163 17.48 -6.25 -19.73
C LYS A 163 16.05 -6.70 -19.98
N ASN A 164 15.11 -6.24 -19.18
CA ASN A 164 13.71 -6.55 -19.31
C ASN A 164 12.85 -5.30 -19.39
N VAL A 165 11.72 -5.41 -20.07
CA VAL A 165 10.66 -4.41 -20.08
C VAL A 165 9.36 -5.02 -19.60
N VAL A 166 8.63 -4.30 -18.74
CA VAL A 166 7.26 -4.63 -18.39
C VAL A 166 6.34 -3.53 -18.91
N PHE A 167 5.38 -3.91 -19.73
CA PHE A 167 4.40 -2.97 -20.25
C PHE A 167 3.38 -2.58 -19.18
N GLN A 168 3.06 -1.30 -19.09
CA GLN A 168 2.12 -0.74 -18.11
C GLN A 168 0.79 -0.33 -18.73
N SER A 169 0.71 -0.35 -20.06
CA SER A 169 -0.51 -0.01 -20.80
C SER A 169 -0.57 -0.77 -22.12
N GLY A 170 -1.69 -0.63 -22.82
CA GLY A 170 -1.92 -1.29 -24.11
C GLY A 170 -2.26 -2.78 -23.97
N GLU A 171 -2.15 -3.51 -25.10
CA GLU A 171 -2.49 -4.93 -25.18
C GLU A 171 -1.51 -5.84 -24.41
N LEU A 172 -0.30 -5.33 -24.17
CA LEU A 172 0.74 -6.03 -23.42
C LEU A 172 0.79 -5.67 -21.94
N ASN A 173 -0.19 -4.92 -21.42
CA ASN A 173 -0.22 -4.50 -20.03
C ASN A 173 -0.01 -5.65 -19.05
N GLY A 174 0.95 -5.48 -18.12
CA GLY A 174 1.33 -6.46 -17.11
C GLY A 174 2.22 -7.59 -17.63
N ARG A 175 2.60 -7.60 -18.91
CA ARG A 175 3.49 -8.60 -19.49
C ARG A 175 4.93 -8.13 -19.49
N ASP A 176 5.81 -9.07 -19.24
CA ASP A 176 7.24 -8.90 -19.10
C ASP A 176 7.99 -9.59 -20.24
N PHE A 177 8.98 -8.90 -20.80
CA PHE A 177 9.81 -9.42 -21.89
C PHE A 177 11.27 -9.08 -21.69
N GLU A 178 12.14 -10.03 -22.01
CA GLU A 178 13.55 -9.75 -22.24
C GLU A 178 13.71 -8.88 -23.49
N VAL A 179 14.67 -7.96 -23.46
CA VAL A 179 14.94 -7.07 -24.58
C VAL A 179 16.42 -6.91 -24.84
N ASN A 180 16.77 -6.85 -26.13
CA ASN A 180 18.06 -6.39 -26.58
C ASN A 180 17.96 -4.93 -27.03
N PHE A 181 18.98 -4.13 -26.77
CA PHE A 181 19.01 -2.74 -27.21
C PHE A 181 20.13 -2.52 -28.23
N ASN A 182 19.77 -1.92 -29.35
CA ASN A 182 20.73 -1.53 -30.38
C ASN A 182 21.08 -0.04 -30.23
N SER A 183 22.28 0.26 -29.75
CA SER A 183 22.75 1.63 -29.54
C SER A 183 22.81 2.49 -30.81
N LYS A 184 22.98 1.86 -32.01
CA LYS A 184 23.07 2.58 -33.30
C LYS A 184 21.70 3.00 -33.81
N THR A 185 20.73 2.09 -33.76
CA THR A 185 19.36 2.33 -34.26
C THR A 185 18.44 2.85 -33.16
N LYS A 186 18.87 2.80 -31.90
CA LYS A 186 18.09 3.13 -30.69
C LYS A 186 16.77 2.35 -30.60
N GLU A 187 16.83 1.09 -30.99
CA GLU A 187 15.70 0.18 -30.99
C GLU A 187 15.85 -0.88 -29.90
N PHE A 188 14.74 -1.15 -29.23
CA PHE A 188 14.57 -2.34 -28.40
C PHE A 188 14.04 -3.49 -29.28
N GLU A 189 14.71 -4.61 -29.28
CA GLU A 189 14.24 -5.87 -29.82
C GLU A 189 13.61 -6.67 -28.67
N ILE A 190 12.36 -7.06 -28.84
CA ILE A 190 11.68 -7.92 -27.86
C ILE A 190 12.03 -9.37 -28.15
N VAL A 191 12.60 -10.06 -27.17
CA VAL A 191 12.85 -11.50 -27.28
C VAL A 191 11.53 -12.23 -27.32
N THR A 192 11.28 -12.94 -28.43
CA THR A 192 10.02 -13.64 -28.63
C THR A 192 9.93 -14.84 -27.69
N GLN A 193 8.83 -14.95 -26.97
CA GLN A 193 8.51 -16.05 -26.07
C GLN A 193 7.51 -17.00 -26.73
N PHE A 194 7.62 -18.30 -26.43
CA PHE A 194 6.71 -19.33 -26.90
C PHE A 194 6.06 -20.04 -25.71
N PRO A 195 5.06 -19.43 -25.05
CA PRO A 195 4.43 -20.02 -23.86
C PRO A 195 3.64 -21.31 -24.18
N TYR A 196 3.24 -21.50 -25.45
CA TYR A 196 2.58 -22.71 -25.96
C TYR A 196 3.09 -23.02 -27.36
N GLU A 197 3.05 -24.30 -27.77
CA GLU A 197 3.65 -24.80 -29.02
C GLU A 197 3.33 -24.01 -30.31
N ASN A 198 2.20 -23.29 -30.36
CA ASN A 198 1.78 -22.53 -31.52
C ASN A 198 1.45 -21.05 -31.24
N GLN A 199 1.85 -20.53 -30.06
CA GLN A 199 1.59 -19.15 -29.71
C GLN A 199 2.88 -18.43 -29.39
N GLN A 200 3.24 -17.46 -30.22
CA GLN A 200 4.31 -16.54 -29.88
C GLN A 200 3.79 -15.32 -29.12
N LEU A 201 4.63 -14.79 -28.25
CA LEU A 201 4.46 -13.51 -27.59
C LEU A 201 5.73 -12.65 -27.73
N PRO A 202 5.61 -11.38 -28.19
CA PRO A 202 4.41 -10.74 -28.74
C PRO A 202 3.91 -11.41 -30.02
N GLY A 203 2.58 -11.36 -30.24
CA GLY A 203 1.98 -11.92 -31.46
C GLY A 203 0.46 -11.78 -31.51
N GLY A 204 -0.11 -11.94 -32.69
CA GLY A 204 -1.54 -11.78 -32.92
C GLY A 204 -2.06 -10.39 -32.54
N LEU A 205 -2.98 -10.32 -31.58
CA LEU A 205 -3.48 -9.06 -31.03
C LEU A 205 -2.60 -8.49 -29.91
N LEU A 206 -1.77 -9.34 -29.30
CA LEU A 206 -0.88 -8.98 -28.18
C LEU A 206 0.46 -8.49 -28.72
N ILE A 207 0.47 -7.28 -29.25
CA ILE A 207 1.63 -6.62 -29.83
C ILE A 207 1.85 -5.24 -29.21
N PRO A 208 3.10 -4.75 -29.13
CA PRO A 208 3.35 -3.39 -28.68
C PRO A 208 2.76 -2.39 -29.68
N LYS A 209 2.28 -1.27 -29.16
CA LYS A 209 1.72 -0.18 -29.98
C LYS A 209 2.36 1.16 -29.60
N PRO A 210 2.43 2.12 -30.53
CA PRO A 210 2.82 3.49 -30.21
C PRO A 210 1.96 4.07 -29.09
N LYS A 211 2.62 4.74 -28.13
CA LYS A 211 2.10 5.32 -26.88
C LYS A 211 1.92 4.33 -25.73
N ASP A 212 2.18 3.05 -25.91
CA ASP A 212 2.23 2.12 -24.77
C ASP A 212 3.33 2.55 -23.80
N GLU A 213 3.04 2.49 -22.52
CA GLU A 213 3.97 2.79 -21.47
C GLU A 213 4.66 1.50 -21.00
N TYR A 214 5.96 1.60 -20.71
CA TYR A 214 6.75 0.49 -20.23
C TYR A 214 7.73 0.93 -19.14
N ILE A 215 8.12 0.00 -18.27
CA ILE A 215 9.21 0.15 -17.33
C ILE A 215 10.38 -0.72 -17.78
N LEU A 216 11.55 -0.08 -17.93
CA LEU A 216 12.81 -0.78 -18.18
C LEU A 216 13.43 -1.14 -16.81
N TYR A 217 13.83 -2.40 -16.64
CA TYR A 217 14.42 -2.88 -15.39
C TYR A 217 15.51 -3.94 -15.64
N ASN A 218 16.13 -4.45 -14.56
CA ASN A 218 17.35 -5.26 -14.59
C ASN A 218 18.57 -4.52 -15.18
N ILE A 219 18.56 -3.21 -15.09
CA ILE A 219 19.72 -2.38 -15.42
C ILE A 219 20.04 -1.47 -14.24
N ARG A 220 21.27 -0.99 -14.17
CA ARG A 220 21.60 0.16 -13.31
C ARG A 220 20.86 1.38 -13.85
N MET A 221 20.44 2.25 -12.98
CA MET A 221 19.83 3.49 -13.43
C MET A 221 20.84 4.63 -13.40
N PRO A 222 20.77 5.58 -14.37
CA PRO A 222 21.50 6.85 -14.27
C PRO A 222 21.25 7.57 -12.96
N LYS A 223 22.22 8.35 -12.48
CA LYS A 223 22.18 8.98 -11.17
C LYS A 223 20.99 9.92 -10.97
N GLU A 224 20.47 10.47 -12.07
CA GLU A 224 19.34 11.38 -12.10
C GLU A 224 18.02 10.73 -11.67
N TYR A 225 17.92 9.41 -11.74
CA TYR A 225 16.72 8.66 -11.36
C TYR A 225 16.64 8.35 -9.87
N TYR A 226 17.76 8.38 -9.13
CA TYR A 226 17.75 8.12 -7.68
C TYR A 226 16.98 9.19 -6.91
N PRO A 227 17.18 10.50 -7.11
CA PRO A 227 16.40 11.53 -6.40
C PRO A 227 14.89 11.45 -6.67
N LEU A 228 14.49 11.03 -7.88
CA LEU A 228 13.07 10.84 -8.22
C LEU A 228 12.47 9.69 -7.40
N ALA A 229 13.18 8.57 -7.31
CA ALA A 229 12.75 7.44 -6.52
C ALA A 229 12.76 7.76 -5.01
N GLU A 230 13.75 8.52 -4.52
CA GLU A 230 13.81 8.98 -3.13
C GLU A 230 12.61 9.87 -2.77
N GLN A 231 12.21 10.75 -3.69
CA GLN A 231 11.04 11.60 -3.49
C GLN A 231 9.75 10.78 -3.47
N GLU A 232 9.56 9.87 -4.45
CA GLU A 232 8.41 8.95 -4.47
C GLU A 232 8.33 8.13 -3.18
N TYR A 233 9.48 7.65 -2.70
CA TYR A 233 9.59 6.92 -1.47
C TYR A 233 9.21 7.77 -0.26
N ALA A 234 9.69 9.00 -0.16
CA ALA A 234 9.33 9.93 0.92
C ALA A 234 7.83 10.23 0.95
N GLU A 235 7.21 10.43 -0.22
CA GLU A 235 5.76 10.65 -0.32
C GLU A 235 4.96 9.41 0.11
N ALA A 236 5.40 8.22 -0.28
CA ALA A 236 4.76 6.97 0.13
C ALA A 236 4.89 6.75 1.65
N VAL A 237 6.08 7.02 2.23
CA VAL A 237 6.32 6.94 3.67
C VAL A 237 5.44 7.94 4.42
N ALA A 238 5.31 9.18 3.93
CA ALA A 238 4.43 10.18 4.55
C ALA A 238 2.96 9.73 4.54
N LYS A 239 2.46 9.24 3.41
CA LYS A 239 1.09 8.71 3.29
C LYS A 239 0.87 7.49 4.21
N TYR A 240 1.86 6.62 4.32
CA TYR A 240 1.79 5.47 5.21
C TYR A 240 1.75 5.92 6.68
N MET A 241 2.63 6.87 7.06
CA MET A 241 2.63 7.45 8.42
C MET A 241 1.30 8.11 8.77
N ASP A 242 0.65 8.79 7.82
CA ASP A 242 -0.68 9.38 8.03
C ASP A 242 -1.74 8.35 8.40
N LYS A 243 -1.63 7.15 7.88
CA LYS A 243 -2.56 6.04 8.19
C LYS A 243 -2.25 5.37 9.52
N ILE A 244 -0.98 5.03 9.77
CA ILE A 244 -0.60 4.22 10.93
C ILE A 244 -0.41 5.00 12.23
N SER A 245 -0.22 6.33 12.16
CA SER A 245 -0.04 7.19 13.32
C SER A 245 -1.33 7.74 13.93
N ILE A 246 -2.49 7.33 13.40
CA ILE A 246 -3.79 7.70 13.95
C ILE A 246 -3.93 7.09 15.34
N ASP A 247 -4.44 7.87 16.29
CA ASP A 247 -4.75 7.36 17.62
C ASP A 247 -5.86 6.30 17.54
N THR A 248 -5.48 5.05 17.74
CA THR A 248 -6.39 3.91 17.75
C THR A 248 -6.94 3.60 19.13
N SER A 249 -6.53 4.35 20.15
CA SER A 249 -7.00 4.14 21.52
C SER A 249 -8.51 4.23 21.64
N VAL A 250 -9.05 3.44 22.54
CA VAL A 250 -10.46 3.53 22.95
C VAL A 250 -10.54 4.34 24.24
N TYR A 251 -11.28 5.42 24.18
CA TYR A 251 -11.57 6.27 25.32
C TYR A 251 -12.89 5.86 25.97
N LYS A 252 -12.83 5.31 27.19
CA LYS A 252 -14.00 4.88 27.95
C LYS A 252 -14.38 5.94 28.97
N ALA A 253 -15.63 6.30 28.99
CA ALA A 253 -16.11 7.36 29.87
C ALA A 253 -17.52 7.08 30.41
N PRO A 254 -17.67 6.90 31.72
CA PRO A 254 -18.96 7.03 32.40
C PRO A 254 -19.47 8.45 32.25
N THR A 255 -20.71 8.60 31.80
CA THR A 255 -21.31 9.92 31.57
C THR A 255 -22.00 10.48 32.83
N ASP A 256 -22.08 11.79 32.91
CA ASP A 256 -22.89 12.50 33.88
C ASP A 256 -24.25 12.85 33.25
N TYR A 257 -25.28 12.09 33.59
CA TYR A 257 -26.59 12.23 32.98
C TYR A 257 -27.25 13.59 33.34
N VAL A 258 -26.98 14.15 34.51
CA VAL A 258 -27.56 15.44 34.93
C VAL A 258 -27.06 16.54 34.02
N TYR A 259 -25.75 16.60 33.81
CA TYR A 259 -25.14 17.55 32.88
C TYR A 259 -25.66 17.38 31.43
N LEU A 260 -25.78 16.15 30.97
CA LEU A 260 -26.24 15.84 29.60
C LEU A 260 -27.71 16.30 29.41
N GLU A 261 -28.55 16.09 30.40
CA GLU A 261 -29.96 16.49 30.37
C GLU A 261 -30.12 18.02 30.43
N GLU A 262 -29.45 18.68 31.36
CA GLU A 262 -29.47 20.15 31.49
C GLU A 262 -28.99 20.85 30.20
N ASN A 263 -27.98 20.30 29.56
CA ASN A 263 -27.42 20.83 28.29
C ASN A 263 -28.09 20.26 27.03
N ARG A 264 -29.12 19.43 27.15
CA ARG A 264 -29.87 18.78 26.05
C ARG A 264 -28.96 18.01 25.09
N ILE A 265 -27.96 17.34 25.62
CA ILE A 265 -26.99 16.55 24.85
C ILE A 265 -27.53 15.15 24.67
N ALA A 266 -27.83 14.77 23.42
CA ALA A 266 -28.23 13.42 23.06
C ALA A 266 -27.02 12.60 22.61
N LEU A 267 -26.77 11.50 23.31
CA LEU A 267 -25.75 10.54 22.95
C LEU A 267 -26.28 9.62 21.83
N LYS A 268 -25.58 9.57 20.70
CA LYS A 268 -25.85 8.66 19.57
C LYS A 268 -24.54 8.04 19.08
N ILE A 269 -24.60 6.82 18.56
CA ILE A 269 -23.48 6.20 17.85
C ILE A 269 -23.12 7.08 16.64
N GLY A 270 -21.83 7.26 16.38
CA GLY A 270 -21.31 8.13 15.32
C GLY A 270 -21.31 9.63 15.65
N ARG A 271 -21.83 10.04 16.80
CA ARG A 271 -21.80 11.45 17.20
C ARG A 271 -20.35 11.88 17.46
N ARG A 272 -19.92 12.98 16.82
CA ARG A 272 -18.61 13.59 17.08
C ARG A 272 -18.56 14.17 18.48
N VAL A 273 -17.42 13.96 19.13
CA VAL A 273 -17.11 14.49 20.46
C VAL A 273 -15.72 15.11 20.47
N LEU A 274 -15.56 16.18 21.24
CA LEU A 274 -14.27 16.74 21.57
C LEU A 274 -13.95 16.36 23.01
N LEU A 275 -13.08 15.37 23.20
CA LEU A 275 -12.70 14.87 24.51
C LEU A 275 -11.67 15.81 25.14
N GLU A 276 -12.03 16.49 26.22
CA GLU A 276 -11.16 17.42 26.94
C GLU A 276 -10.40 16.70 28.07
N ASN A 277 -9.08 16.64 27.97
CA ASN A 277 -8.23 16.10 29.03
C ASN A 277 -6.75 16.50 28.80
N GLU A 278 -6.20 17.33 29.67
CA GLU A 278 -4.83 17.83 29.58
C GLU A 278 -3.76 16.75 29.83
N ILE A 279 -4.13 15.65 30.51
CA ILE A 279 -3.19 14.54 30.80
C ILE A 279 -2.97 13.68 29.54
N TYR A 280 -4.06 13.43 28.80
CA TYR A 280 -3.98 12.57 27.60
C TYR A 280 -3.66 13.35 26.33
N PHE A 281 -4.04 14.63 26.28
CA PHE A 281 -3.93 15.43 25.05
C PHE A 281 -3.13 16.72 25.30
N PRO A 282 -1.93 16.84 24.71
CA PRO A 282 -1.10 18.03 24.86
C PRO A 282 -1.77 19.33 24.39
N ALA A 283 -2.69 19.23 23.42
CA ALA A 283 -3.53 20.34 22.96
C ALA A 283 -4.76 20.60 23.86
N GLY A 284 -4.88 19.88 25.01
CA GLY A 284 -5.99 19.95 25.93
C GLY A 284 -7.24 19.20 25.50
N ALA A 285 -7.41 18.90 24.21
CA ALA A 285 -8.57 18.20 23.67
C ALA A 285 -8.23 17.38 22.43
N HIS A 286 -9.06 16.38 22.15
CA HIS A 286 -8.93 15.49 21.00
C HIS A 286 -10.31 15.19 20.40
N GLU A 287 -10.44 15.36 19.08
CA GLU A 287 -11.65 14.95 18.37
C GLU A 287 -11.76 13.43 18.29
N SER A 288 -12.95 12.92 18.57
CA SER A 288 -13.30 11.51 18.48
C SER A 288 -14.77 11.36 18.15
N ARG A 289 -15.26 10.13 18.13
CA ARG A 289 -16.68 9.83 17.94
C ARG A 289 -17.12 8.73 18.89
N ILE A 290 -18.42 8.73 19.23
CA ILE A 290 -19.01 7.67 20.05
C ILE A 290 -19.20 6.43 19.18
N THR A 291 -18.52 5.34 19.54
CA THR A 291 -18.62 4.06 18.84
C THR A 291 -19.44 3.02 19.59
N LYS A 292 -19.59 3.21 20.91
CA LYS A 292 -20.42 2.34 21.73
C LYS A 292 -21.09 3.12 22.86
N ILE A 293 -22.34 2.75 23.15
CA ILE A 293 -23.10 3.27 24.29
C ILE A 293 -23.64 2.06 25.06
N SER A 294 -23.27 1.95 26.32
CA SER A 294 -23.77 0.91 27.23
C SER A 294 -24.66 1.55 28.30
N ARG A 295 -25.83 0.98 28.52
CA ARG A 295 -26.77 1.46 29.53
C ARG A 295 -27.23 0.33 30.42
N LYS A 296 -27.42 0.59 31.69
CA LYS A 296 -28.03 -0.37 32.64
C LYS A 296 -29.54 -0.37 32.47
N LEU A 297 -30.15 -1.53 32.37
CA LEU A 297 -31.62 -1.66 32.22
C LEU A 297 -32.38 -1.09 33.42
N ASN A 298 -31.82 -1.22 34.62
CA ASN A 298 -32.41 -0.69 35.85
C ASN A 298 -32.17 0.82 36.07
N ASN A 299 -31.23 1.42 35.31
CA ASN A 299 -30.96 2.85 35.32
C ASN A 299 -30.54 3.35 33.95
N PRO A 300 -31.46 3.49 33.00
CA PRO A 300 -31.13 3.84 31.60
C PRO A 300 -30.61 5.27 31.41
N CYS A 301 -30.75 6.13 32.44
CA CYS A 301 -30.18 7.46 32.42
C CYS A 301 -28.64 7.45 32.51
N GLU A 302 -28.08 6.49 33.21
CA GLU A 302 -26.64 6.31 33.27
C GLU A 302 -26.13 5.56 32.02
N ALA A 303 -25.22 6.19 31.30
CA ALA A 303 -24.58 5.61 30.13
C ALA A 303 -23.07 5.63 30.28
N ASP A 304 -22.44 4.54 29.83
CA ASP A 304 -21.01 4.47 29.59
C ASP A 304 -20.79 4.57 28.08
N ILE A 305 -19.92 5.49 27.66
CA ILE A 305 -19.57 5.64 26.25
C ILE A 305 -18.15 5.14 25.98
N GLU A 306 -17.96 4.58 24.80
CA GLU A 306 -16.64 4.33 24.24
C GLU A 306 -16.48 5.21 22.99
N CYS A 307 -15.36 5.89 22.91
CA CYS A 307 -15.03 6.78 21.79
C CYS A 307 -13.71 6.33 21.17
N THR A 308 -13.63 6.28 19.86
CA THR A 308 -12.38 6.05 19.12
C THR A 308 -12.43 6.77 17.79
N TYR A 309 -11.25 7.16 17.31
CA TYR A 309 -11.10 7.72 15.97
C TYR A 309 -10.81 6.62 14.93
N ALA A 310 -10.32 5.46 15.36
CA ALA A 310 -10.01 4.35 14.48
C ALA A 310 -11.24 3.85 13.71
N VAL A 311 -10.99 3.36 12.50
CA VAL A 311 -11.96 2.64 11.68
C VAL A 311 -12.03 1.20 12.21
N ASP A 312 -13.21 0.70 12.48
CA ASP A 312 -13.42 -0.68 12.92
C ASP A 312 -13.88 -1.54 11.73
N TYR A 313 -12.94 -2.25 11.12
CA TYR A 313 -13.25 -3.19 10.01
C TYR A 313 -13.88 -4.51 10.47
N GLY A 314 -14.08 -4.67 11.79
CA GLY A 314 -14.51 -5.93 12.37
C GLY A 314 -13.38 -6.93 12.59
N ARG A 315 -13.58 -7.82 13.57
CA ARG A 315 -12.54 -8.75 14.05
C ARG A 315 -12.09 -9.79 13.00
N ILE A 316 -13.00 -10.20 12.12
CA ILE A 316 -12.73 -11.20 11.07
C ILE A 316 -11.84 -10.62 9.98
N SER A 317 -12.11 -9.39 9.53
CA SER A 317 -11.32 -8.70 8.51
C SER A 317 -9.87 -8.46 8.94
N GLN A 318 -9.61 -8.29 10.23
CA GLN A 318 -8.25 -8.14 10.77
C GLN A 318 -7.47 -9.45 10.75
N ILE A 319 -8.15 -10.57 11.04
CA ILE A 319 -7.54 -11.91 10.98
C ILE A 319 -7.21 -12.27 9.52
N GLU A 320 -8.09 -11.98 8.59
CA GLU A 320 -7.88 -12.22 7.16
C GLU A 320 -6.74 -11.38 6.59
N ASN A 321 -6.60 -10.11 7.00
CA ASN A 321 -5.44 -9.28 6.63
C ASN A 321 -4.13 -9.91 7.07
N ASN A 322 -4.05 -10.32 8.34
CA ASN A 322 -2.86 -10.97 8.86
C ASN A 322 -2.55 -12.29 8.12
N ILE A 323 -3.57 -13.04 7.69
CA ILE A 323 -3.39 -14.27 6.91
C ILE A 323 -2.89 -13.96 5.51
N VAL A 324 -3.43 -12.95 4.83
CA VAL A 324 -2.99 -12.53 3.48
C VAL A 324 -1.54 -12.03 3.53
N ASP A 325 -1.18 -11.24 4.54
CA ASP A 325 0.18 -10.75 4.71
C ASP A 325 1.17 -11.90 5.01
N ILE A 326 0.77 -12.86 5.84
CA ILE A 326 1.55 -14.06 6.13
C ILE A 326 1.69 -14.93 4.86
N GLN A 327 0.63 -15.11 4.09
CA GLN A 327 0.67 -15.88 2.84
C GLN A 327 1.56 -15.20 1.78
N ALA A 328 1.51 -13.87 1.66
CA ALA A 328 2.37 -13.11 0.77
C ALA A 328 3.84 -13.24 1.16
N ALA A 329 4.16 -13.09 2.45
CA ALA A 329 5.50 -13.26 2.98
C ALA A 329 6.03 -14.70 2.80
N TYR A 330 5.18 -15.70 3.03
CA TYR A 330 5.54 -17.12 2.84
C TYR A 330 5.81 -17.44 1.35
N LYS A 331 4.99 -16.91 0.45
CA LYS A 331 5.17 -17.07 -1.00
C LYS A 331 6.47 -16.41 -1.49
N GLU A 332 6.80 -15.25 -0.96
CA GLU A 332 8.07 -14.57 -1.26
C GLU A 332 9.27 -15.34 -0.73
N GLN A 333 9.20 -15.88 0.49
CA GLN A 333 10.25 -16.72 1.06
C GLN A 333 10.44 -18.01 0.26
N LEU A 334 9.33 -18.67 -0.13
CA LEU A 334 9.37 -19.88 -0.97
C LEU A 334 10.03 -19.61 -2.32
N ASN A 335 9.73 -18.48 -2.97
CA ASN A 335 10.35 -18.08 -4.22
C ASN A 335 11.86 -17.82 -4.06
N LYS A 336 12.28 -17.20 -2.95
CA LYS A 336 13.71 -17.01 -2.64
C LYS A 336 14.43 -18.33 -2.43
N GLU A 337 13.81 -19.29 -1.73
CA GLU A 337 14.39 -20.63 -1.50
C GLU A 337 14.46 -21.44 -2.80
N VAL A 338 13.43 -21.40 -3.64
CA VAL A 338 13.43 -22.07 -4.96
C VAL A 338 14.52 -21.49 -5.86
N LEU A 339 14.67 -20.16 -5.91
CA LEU A 339 15.73 -19.50 -6.66
C LEU A 339 17.13 -19.84 -6.12
N ALA A 340 17.29 -19.97 -4.80
CA ALA A 340 18.56 -20.39 -4.20
C ALA A 340 18.91 -21.84 -4.55
N VAL A 341 17.93 -22.74 -4.57
CA VAL A 341 18.11 -24.14 -4.98
C VAL A 341 18.45 -24.24 -6.47
N LEU A 342 17.76 -23.49 -7.34
CA LEU A 342 18.07 -23.48 -8.77
C LEU A 342 19.50 -22.97 -9.04
N LYS A 343 19.92 -21.88 -8.38
CA LYS A 343 21.28 -21.38 -8.47
C LYS A 343 22.33 -22.35 -7.95
N SER A 344 22.00 -23.18 -6.95
CA SER A 344 22.92 -24.21 -6.46
C SER A 344 23.08 -25.37 -7.44
N TRP A 345 22.08 -25.64 -8.27
CA TRP A 345 22.16 -26.68 -9.31
C TRP A 345 22.98 -26.22 -10.50
N ASP A 346 22.85 -24.94 -10.91
CA ASP A 346 23.68 -24.35 -11.97
C ASP A 346 25.16 -24.22 -11.60
N SER A 347 25.52 -24.40 -10.33
CA SER A 347 26.93 -24.35 -9.86
C SER A 347 27.57 -25.74 -9.72
N ILE A 348 26.91 -26.81 -10.14
CA ILE A 348 27.38 -28.20 -10.02
C ILE A 348 27.85 -28.78 -11.41
N ASP A 349 27.63 -28.01 -12.49
CA ASP A 349 28.24 -28.27 -13.82
C ASP A 349 29.48 -27.37 -14.00
#